data_4fbf537f667d025e62cc34581205fefb
#
_entry.id   4fbf537f667d025e62cc34581205fefb
#
_cell.length_a   1.000
_cell.length_b   1.000
_cell.length_c   1.000
_cell.angle_alpha   90.00
_cell.angle_beta   90.00
_cell.angle_gamma   90.00
#
_symmetry.space_group_name_H-M   'P 1'
#
loop_
_entity.id
_entity.type
_entity.pdbx_description
1 polymer ?
#
loop_
_entity_poly.entity_id
_entity_poly.type
_entity_poly.pdbx_seq_one_letter_code
_entity_poly.pdbx_strand_id
1 'polypeptide(L)'
;SYGLADYKGEAANAELQIGIHQGDKTMLADAAAGDITTWGVEAAYVSGPFSLQAEYFDNDTELVNGSKGYEWDGFYGQLSYVVTGETRGYKWKGAIFDEINPKGKMGAVEFVLRYEDISIDDADEGTVAASEVDVDRTVVGVNWYVTKTVKFMANYSSVSMDNQANPGGTTEDLDSVQLRAQYAF
;
A
#
# COMPACT_ATOMS: atom_id res chain seq x y z
N SER A 1 -4.44 -10.28 -10.21
CA SER A 1 -4.82 -11.49 -9.46
C SER A 1 -6.26 -11.38 -9.00
N TYR A 2 -7.01 -12.47 -9.01
CA TYR A 2 -8.39 -12.54 -8.52
C TYR A 2 -8.39 -13.46 -7.30
N GLY A 3 -8.88 -12.97 -6.17
CA GLY A 3 -9.01 -13.77 -4.96
C GLY A 3 -10.40 -13.59 -4.34
N LEU A 4 -11.08 -14.70 -4.04
CA LEU A 4 -12.27 -14.73 -3.18
C LEU A 4 -11.83 -15.29 -1.83
N ALA A 5 -12.01 -14.55 -0.76
CA ALA A 5 -11.85 -15.03 0.60
C ALA A 5 -13.23 -15.08 1.27
N ASP A 6 -13.70 -16.28 1.59
CA ASP A 6 -14.94 -16.52 2.33
C ASP A 6 -14.57 -16.64 3.82
N TYR A 7 -14.90 -15.62 4.62
CA TYR A 7 -14.72 -15.61 6.07
C TYR A 7 -16.07 -15.92 6.75
N LYS A 8 -16.25 -17.15 7.19
CA LYS A 8 -17.46 -17.55 7.95
C LYS A 8 -17.25 -17.40 9.45
N GLY A 9 -17.84 -16.35 10.01
CA GLY A 9 -18.29 -16.38 11.40
C GLY A 9 -17.30 -15.95 12.49
N GLU A 10 -16.18 -15.34 12.19
CA GLU A 10 -15.34 -14.68 13.20
C GLU A 10 -15.35 -13.15 12.98
N ALA A 11 -15.53 -12.40 14.07
CA ALA A 11 -15.44 -10.95 14.00
C ALA A 11 -14.03 -10.54 13.57
N ALA A 12 -13.88 -10.07 12.34
CA ALA A 12 -12.65 -9.47 11.86
C ALA A 12 -12.73 -7.96 12.07
N ASN A 13 -11.85 -7.42 12.90
CA ASN A 13 -11.70 -5.98 13.03
C ASN A 13 -10.84 -5.48 11.88
N ALA A 14 -11.36 -4.58 11.07
CA ALA A 14 -10.57 -3.90 10.06
C ALA A 14 -9.78 -2.76 10.72
N GLU A 15 -8.46 -2.83 10.68
CA GLU A 15 -7.56 -1.81 11.19
C GLU A 15 -6.75 -1.20 10.03
N LEU A 16 -6.80 0.11 9.90
CA LEU A 16 -5.92 0.85 8.98
C LEU A 16 -4.71 1.38 9.75
N GLN A 17 -3.52 1.03 9.31
CA GLN A 17 -2.28 1.58 9.84
C GLN A 17 -1.69 2.56 8.83
N ILE A 18 -1.81 3.85 9.11
CA ILE A 18 -1.30 4.92 8.26
C ILE A 18 0.13 5.26 8.65
N GLY A 19 1.03 5.31 7.67
CA GLY A 19 2.40 5.79 7.85
C GLY A 19 3.42 4.70 8.17
N ILE A 20 4.01 4.72 9.36
CA ILE A 20 5.09 3.82 9.78
C ILE A 20 4.55 2.56 10.44
N HIS A 21 5.29 1.45 10.32
CA HIS A 21 4.95 0.13 10.88
C HIS A 21 4.62 0.11 12.39
N GLN A 22 4.92 1.18 13.13
CA GLN A 22 4.60 1.36 14.56
C GLN A 22 3.73 2.59 14.80
N GLY A 23 3.09 3.14 13.75
CA GLY A 23 2.11 4.22 13.89
C GLY A 23 0.82 3.74 14.55
N ASP A 24 0.05 4.70 15.03
CA ASP A 24 -1.26 4.42 15.60
C ASP A 24 -2.15 3.73 14.56
N LYS A 25 -2.90 2.74 15.02
CA LYS A 25 -3.89 2.04 14.22
C LYS A 25 -5.24 2.68 14.45
N THR A 26 -5.92 3.00 13.37
CA THR A 26 -7.30 3.45 13.41
C THR A 26 -8.21 2.25 13.13
N MET A 27 -9.12 1.96 14.04
CA MET A 27 -10.16 0.95 13.81
C MET A 27 -11.16 1.52 12.80
N LEU A 28 -11.31 0.84 11.67
CA LEU A 28 -12.26 1.23 10.62
C LEU A 28 -13.65 0.66 10.88
N ALA A 29 -13.74 -0.46 11.61
CA ALA A 29 -15.00 -1.13 11.90
C ALA A 29 -14.99 -1.90 13.21
N ASP A 30 -16.11 -1.84 13.94
CA ASP A 30 -16.42 -2.66 15.11
C ASP A 30 -17.57 -3.66 14.82
N ALA A 31 -17.77 -4.01 13.54
CA ALA A 31 -18.80 -4.94 13.12
C ALA A 31 -18.19 -6.22 12.54
N ALA A 32 -18.85 -7.35 12.82
CA ALA A 32 -18.42 -8.63 12.28
C ALA A 32 -18.61 -8.65 10.74
N ALA A 33 -17.53 -8.77 9.99
CA ALA A 33 -17.58 -8.99 8.56
C ALA A 33 -18.17 -10.37 8.26
N GLY A 34 -19.07 -10.42 7.27
CA GLY A 34 -19.63 -11.62 6.68
C GLY A 34 -18.82 -12.04 5.45
N ASP A 35 -19.34 -11.73 4.27
CA ASP A 35 -18.68 -12.03 3.01
C ASP A 35 -17.79 -10.86 2.57
N ILE A 36 -16.58 -11.16 2.12
CA ILE A 36 -15.64 -10.18 1.58
C ILE A 36 -15.30 -10.54 0.15
N THR A 37 -15.57 -9.64 -0.78
CA THR A 37 -15.21 -9.78 -2.19
C THR A 37 -14.12 -8.79 -2.55
N THR A 38 -12.97 -9.28 -3.01
CA THR A 38 -11.87 -8.44 -3.46
C THR A 38 -11.49 -8.79 -4.90
N TRP A 39 -11.30 -7.79 -5.74
CA TRP A 39 -10.69 -7.96 -7.05
C TRP A 39 -9.60 -6.91 -7.28
N GLY A 40 -8.63 -7.21 -8.14
CA GLY A 40 -7.56 -6.30 -8.43
C GLY A 40 -6.91 -6.58 -9.78
N VAL A 41 -6.29 -5.53 -10.32
CA VAL A 41 -5.51 -5.57 -11.56
C VAL A 41 -4.13 -4.99 -11.28
N GLU A 42 -3.10 -5.74 -11.66
CA GLU A 42 -1.71 -5.32 -11.52
C GLU A 42 -1.00 -5.25 -12.87
N ALA A 43 -0.06 -4.32 -12.99
CA ALA A 43 0.82 -4.18 -14.14
C ALA A 43 2.26 -3.94 -13.68
N ALA A 44 3.21 -4.59 -14.34
CA ALA A 44 4.64 -4.41 -14.10
C ALA A 44 5.40 -4.29 -15.42
N TYR A 45 6.36 -3.38 -15.47
CA TYR A 45 7.22 -3.15 -16.64
C TYR A 45 8.66 -2.92 -16.21
N VAL A 46 9.62 -3.54 -16.91
CA VAL A 46 11.04 -3.34 -16.68
C VAL A 46 11.72 -3.05 -18.01
N SER A 47 12.52 -1.99 -18.05
CA SER A 47 13.33 -1.62 -19.21
C SER A 47 14.68 -1.06 -18.77
N GLY A 48 15.73 -1.87 -18.88
CA GLY A 48 17.07 -1.49 -18.39
C GLY A 48 17.03 -1.14 -16.89
N PRO A 49 17.51 0.06 -16.51
CA PRO A 49 17.51 0.50 -15.11
C PRO A 49 16.14 0.99 -14.59
N PHE A 50 15.14 1.13 -15.46
CA PHE A 50 13.80 1.55 -15.09
C PHE A 50 12.91 0.37 -14.75
N SER A 51 12.09 0.52 -13.71
CA SER A 51 10.96 -0.36 -13.44
C SER A 51 9.73 0.45 -13.03
N LEU A 52 8.56 -0.01 -13.50
CA LEU A 52 7.26 0.56 -13.20
C LEU A 52 6.38 -0.57 -12.67
N GLN A 53 5.61 -0.29 -11.64
CA GLN A 53 4.56 -1.15 -11.11
C GLN A 53 3.34 -0.31 -10.80
N ALA A 54 2.18 -0.83 -11.10
CA ALA A 54 0.90 -0.23 -10.75
C ALA A 54 -0.09 -1.33 -10.38
N GLU A 55 -0.97 -1.04 -9.44
CA GLU A 55 -2.04 -1.92 -9.01
C GLU A 55 -3.26 -1.09 -8.69
N TYR A 56 -4.42 -1.59 -9.06
CA TYR A 56 -5.74 -1.14 -8.60
C TYR A 56 -6.41 -2.30 -7.91
N PHE A 57 -7.08 -2.05 -6.82
CA PHE A 57 -7.87 -3.02 -6.08
C PHE A 57 -9.19 -2.39 -5.64
N ASP A 58 -10.17 -3.26 -5.47
CA ASP A 58 -11.53 -2.92 -5.04
C ASP A 58 -12.00 -4.02 -4.08
N ASN A 59 -12.65 -3.60 -3.01
CA ASN A 59 -13.12 -4.50 -1.96
C ASN A 59 -14.52 -4.11 -1.53
N ASP A 60 -15.41 -5.09 -1.51
CA ASP A 60 -16.76 -5.00 -1.00
C ASP A 60 -16.91 -5.96 0.19
N THR A 61 -17.37 -5.44 1.32
CA THR A 61 -17.57 -6.21 2.54
C THR A 61 -19.03 -6.17 2.95
N GLU A 62 -19.68 -7.34 3.03
CA GLU A 62 -21.00 -7.49 3.63
C GLU A 62 -20.86 -7.80 5.13
N LEU A 63 -21.80 -7.31 5.94
CA LEU A 63 -21.86 -7.64 7.36
C LEU A 63 -22.55 -8.99 7.57
N VAL A 64 -22.29 -9.64 8.72
CA VAL A 64 -22.90 -10.95 9.07
C VAL A 64 -24.44 -10.92 9.04
N ASN A 65 -25.05 -9.76 9.26
CA ASN A 65 -26.51 -9.57 9.19
C ASN A 65 -27.04 -9.40 7.76
N GLY A 66 -26.17 -9.44 6.74
CA GLY A 66 -26.52 -9.22 5.32
C GLY A 66 -26.72 -7.77 4.93
N SER A 67 -26.39 -6.82 5.80
CA SER A 67 -26.31 -5.39 5.45
C SER A 67 -25.03 -5.11 4.67
N LYS A 68 -25.03 -4.05 3.86
CA LYS A 68 -23.79 -3.52 3.27
C LYS A 68 -22.85 -3.08 4.39
N GLY A 69 -21.60 -3.45 4.26
CA GLY A 69 -20.53 -3.07 5.17
C GLY A 69 -19.69 -1.95 4.58
N TYR A 70 -18.37 -2.17 4.50
CA TYR A 70 -17.41 -1.22 3.98
C TYR A 70 -17.09 -1.54 2.53
N GLU A 71 -17.10 -0.51 1.69
CA GLU A 71 -16.53 -0.54 0.35
C GLU A 71 -15.21 0.27 0.40
N TRP A 72 -14.13 -0.28 -0.14
CA TRP A 72 -12.89 0.45 -0.24
C TRP A 72 -12.16 0.06 -1.51
N ASP A 73 -11.69 1.05 -2.20
CA ASP A 73 -10.89 0.87 -3.39
C ASP A 73 -9.61 1.71 -3.32
N GLY A 74 -8.67 1.41 -4.18
CA GLY A 74 -7.46 2.17 -4.23
C GLY A 74 -6.54 1.75 -5.35
N PHE A 75 -5.57 2.60 -5.61
CA PHE A 75 -4.52 2.28 -6.55
C PHE A 75 -3.17 2.76 -6.05
N TYR A 76 -2.12 2.16 -6.55
CA TYR A 76 -0.81 2.75 -6.46
C TYR A 76 -0.06 2.67 -7.79
N GLY A 77 0.86 3.61 -7.97
CA GLY A 77 1.86 3.59 -9.02
C GLY A 77 3.25 3.80 -8.44
N GLN A 78 4.22 2.97 -8.82
CA GLN A 78 5.60 3.07 -8.38
C GLN A 78 6.54 3.06 -9.58
N LEU A 79 7.38 4.09 -9.66
CA LEU A 79 8.48 4.18 -10.61
C LEU A 79 9.79 4.03 -9.85
N SER A 80 10.73 3.25 -10.38
CA SER A 80 12.09 3.23 -9.87
C SER A 80 13.14 3.32 -10.97
N TYR A 81 14.29 3.89 -10.60
CA TYR A 81 15.44 4.06 -11.48
C TYR A 81 16.74 3.72 -10.77
N VAL A 82 17.46 2.75 -11.29
CA VAL A 82 18.77 2.34 -10.76
C VAL A 82 19.86 3.17 -11.45
N VAL A 83 20.34 4.22 -10.76
CA VAL A 83 21.29 5.19 -11.33
C VAL A 83 22.66 4.58 -11.68
N THR A 84 23.00 3.47 -11.04
CA THR A 84 24.23 2.72 -11.31
C THR A 84 24.11 1.78 -12.53
N GLY A 85 22.91 1.71 -13.14
CA GLY A 85 22.67 1.03 -14.41
C GLY A 85 22.32 -0.46 -14.32
N GLU A 86 22.18 -1.03 -13.14
CA GLU A 86 21.68 -2.38 -12.97
C GLU A 86 20.21 -2.49 -13.39
N THR A 87 19.83 -3.67 -13.86
CA THR A 87 18.44 -3.99 -14.23
C THR A 87 17.84 -4.85 -13.12
N ARG A 88 16.64 -4.50 -12.68
CA ARG A 88 15.84 -5.33 -11.79
C ARG A 88 15.32 -6.53 -12.57
N GLY A 89 15.48 -7.73 -12.01
CA GLY A 89 14.87 -8.93 -12.56
C GLY A 89 13.35 -8.96 -12.32
N TYR A 90 12.66 -9.84 -13.06
CA TYR A 90 11.25 -10.13 -12.84
C TYR A 90 11.01 -11.63 -12.90
N LYS A 91 10.37 -12.17 -11.86
CA LYS A 91 10.03 -13.58 -11.72
C LYS A 91 8.62 -13.83 -12.20
N TRP A 92 8.45 -14.23 -13.44
CA TRP A 92 7.15 -14.49 -14.08
C TRP A 92 6.25 -15.46 -13.32
N LYS A 93 6.84 -16.49 -12.72
CA LYS A 93 6.09 -17.53 -12.00
C LYS A 93 5.40 -17.04 -10.73
N GLY A 94 5.88 -15.96 -10.13
CA GLY A 94 5.31 -15.36 -8.93
C GLY A 94 4.78 -13.94 -9.15
N ALA A 95 4.87 -13.43 -10.39
CA ALA A 95 4.52 -12.04 -10.73
C ALA A 95 5.18 -11.01 -9.80
N ILE A 96 6.46 -11.23 -9.44
CA ILE A 96 7.20 -10.37 -8.50
C ILE A 96 8.51 -9.86 -9.10
N PHE A 97 8.89 -8.65 -8.71
CA PHE A 97 10.23 -8.14 -8.99
C PHE A 97 11.29 -8.95 -8.23
N ASP A 98 12.39 -9.23 -8.91
CA ASP A 98 13.56 -9.84 -8.30
C ASP A 98 14.47 -8.79 -7.66
N GLU A 99 15.47 -9.23 -6.94
CA GLU A 99 16.46 -8.36 -6.30
C GLU A 99 17.36 -7.69 -7.34
N ILE A 100 17.82 -6.48 -7.02
CA ILE A 100 18.87 -5.79 -7.76
C ILE A 100 20.21 -6.38 -7.31
N ASN A 101 20.98 -6.92 -8.27
CA ASN A 101 22.30 -7.46 -8.03
C ASN A 101 23.37 -6.37 -8.30
N PRO A 102 24.02 -5.82 -7.25
CA PRO A 102 25.07 -4.82 -7.43
C PRO A 102 26.25 -5.39 -8.22
N LYS A 103 26.73 -4.63 -9.23
CA LYS A 103 27.86 -5.02 -10.06
C LYS A 103 29.13 -4.23 -9.74
N GLY A 104 28.96 -3.00 -9.24
CA GLY A 104 30.04 -2.09 -8.92
C GLY A 104 30.59 -2.28 -7.50
N LYS A 105 31.82 -1.80 -7.24
CA LYS A 105 32.43 -1.82 -5.90
C LYS A 105 31.68 -0.98 -4.87
N MET A 106 30.93 0.04 -5.32
CA MET A 106 30.11 0.91 -4.47
C MET A 106 28.69 0.37 -4.26
N GLY A 107 28.35 -0.79 -4.83
CA GLY A 107 27.01 -1.33 -4.81
C GLY A 107 26.12 -0.72 -5.91
N ALA A 108 24.80 -0.87 -5.75
CA ALA A 108 23.79 -0.28 -6.64
C ALA A 108 22.94 0.73 -5.88
N VAL A 109 22.56 1.82 -6.54
CA VAL A 109 21.72 2.87 -5.98
C VAL A 109 20.47 3.03 -6.83
N GLU A 110 19.31 2.97 -6.19
CA GLU A 110 18.00 3.09 -6.78
C GLU A 110 17.24 4.27 -6.17
N PHE A 111 16.62 5.09 -7.01
CA PHE A 111 15.59 6.05 -6.60
C PHE A 111 14.20 5.46 -6.84
N VAL A 112 13.29 5.75 -5.92
CA VAL A 112 11.90 5.28 -5.96
C VAL A 112 10.98 6.47 -5.77
N LEU A 113 9.94 6.54 -6.62
CA LEU A 113 8.79 7.42 -6.45
C LEU A 113 7.55 6.54 -6.45
N ARG A 114 6.71 6.69 -5.43
CA ARG A 114 5.44 5.97 -5.31
C ARG A 114 4.34 6.96 -4.94
N TYR A 115 3.19 6.80 -5.58
CA TYR A 115 1.95 7.45 -5.23
C TYR A 115 0.90 6.39 -4.94
N GLU A 116 0.13 6.60 -3.91
CA GLU A 116 -0.97 5.74 -3.46
C GLU A 116 -2.18 6.60 -3.20
N ASP A 117 -3.35 6.05 -3.49
CA ASP A 117 -4.65 6.65 -3.26
C ASP A 117 -5.60 5.55 -2.80
N ILE A 118 -6.31 5.79 -1.69
CA ILE A 118 -7.23 4.84 -1.09
C ILE A 118 -8.46 5.61 -0.66
N SER A 119 -9.63 5.18 -1.13
CA SER A 119 -10.93 5.67 -0.70
C SER A 119 -11.67 4.58 0.09
N ILE A 120 -12.30 4.96 1.18
CA ILE A 120 -13.04 4.08 2.07
C ILE A 120 -14.41 4.68 2.29
N ASP A 121 -15.45 3.96 1.87
CA ASP A 121 -16.84 4.32 2.03
C ASP A 121 -17.52 3.43 3.06
N ASP A 122 -18.18 4.04 4.04
CA ASP A 122 -19.08 3.34 4.95
C ASP A 122 -20.49 3.34 4.37
N ALA A 123 -20.97 2.18 3.96
CA ALA A 123 -22.24 2.02 3.26
C ALA A 123 -23.47 1.96 4.19
N ASP A 124 -23.31 2.00 5.53
CA ASP A 124 -24.45 1.91 6.45
C ASP A 124 -25.12 3.28 6.67
N GLU A 125 -26.04 3.64 5.78
CA GLU A 125 -26.85 4.88 5.86
C GLU A 125 -27.77 4.99 7.10
N GLY A 126 -27.66 4.08 8.06
CA GLY A 126 -28.71 3.91 9.09
C GLY A 126 -28.43 4.49 10.47
N THR A 127 -27.21 4.66 10.92
CA THR A 127 -26.93 4.99 12.34
C THR A 127 -25.77 5.92 12.63
N VAL A 128 -24.84 6.10 11.71
CA VAL A 128 -23.77 7.10 11.80
C VAL A 128 -23.69 7.77 10.42
N ALA A 129 -23.43 9.06 10.36
CA ALA A 129 -23.26 9.76 9.09
C ALA A 129 -22.26 8.98 8.22
N ALA A 130 -22.68 8.65 6.98
CA ALA A 130 -21.80 8.02 5.99
C ALA A 130 -20.42 8.65 6.06
N SER A 131 -19.41 7.84 6.33
CA SER A 131 -18.06 8.35 6.50
C SER A 131 -17.23 7.96 5.29
N GLU A 132 -16.90 8.95 4.50
CA GLU A 132 -15.93 8.84 3.42
C GLU A 132 -14.58 9.25 3.97
N VAL A 133 -13.57 8.40 3.77
CA VAL A 133 -12.18 8.68 4.17
C VAL A 133 -11.29 8.46 2.95
N ASP A 134 -10.69 9.56 2.47
CA ASP A 134 -9.72 9.54 1.39
C ASP A 134 -8.31 9.68 1.93
N VAL A 135 -7.40 8.85 1.47
CA VAL A 135 -5.99 8.85 1.87
C VAL A 135 -5.09 8.89 0.64
N ASP A 136 -4.41 10.00 0.46
CA ASP A 136 -3.35 10.17 -0.51
C ASP A 136 -1.98 9.99 0.14
N ARG A 137 -1.08 9.28 -0.53
CA ARG A 137 0.29 9.13 -0.06
C ARG A 137 1.30 9.23 -1.19
N THR A 138 2.28 10.11 -1.00
CA THR A 138 3.46 10.20 -1.86
C THR A 138 4.70 9.75 -1.11
N VAL A 139 5.49 8.87 -1.71
CA VAL A 139 6.77 8.39 -1.15
C VAL A 139 7.89 8.64 -2.13
N VAL A 140 8.95 9.28 -1.65
CA VAL A 140 10.23 9.41 -2.37
C VAL A 140 11.29 8.66 -1.57
N GLY A 141 12.01 7.76 -2.24
CA GLY A 141 12.97 6.89 -1.57
C GLY A 141 14.29 6.71 -2.30
N VAL A 142 15.30 6.35 -1.53
CA VAL A 142 16.61 5.91 -2.02
C VAL A 142 16.94 4.57 -1.39
N ASN A 143 17.26 3.58 -2.22
CA ASN A 143 17.76 2.28 -1.81
C ASN A 143 19.22 2.12 -2.23
N TRP A 144 20.09 1.81 -1.28
CA TRP A 144 21.49 1.51 -1.53
C TRP A 144 21.76 0.04 -1.23
N TYR A 145 21.94 -0.73 -2.29
CA TYR A 145 22.31 -2.15 -2.26
C TYR A 145 23.83 -2.27 -2.20
N VAL A 146 24.40 -2.29 -0.99
CA VAL A 146 25.87 -2.37 -0.80
C VAL A 146 26.40 -3.69 -1.33
N THR A 147 25.70 -4.79 -1.01
CA THR A 147 25.94 -6.14 -1.51
C THR A 147 24.60 -6.82 -1.81
N LYS A 148 24.62 -8.08 -2.23
CA LYS A 148 23.40 -8.88 -2.38
C LYS A 148 22.64 -9.08 -1.05
N THR A 149 23.34 -8.98 0.06
CA THR A 149 22.80 -9.28 1.40
C THR A 149 22.63 -8.06 2.29
N VAL A 150 23.24 -6.92 1.93
CA VAL A 150 23.19 -5.68 2.73
C VAL A 150 22.58 -4.58 1.92
N LYS A 151 21.48 -3.99 2.47
CA LYS A 151 20.77 -2.87 1.87
C LYS A 151 20.44 -1.82 2.93
N PHE A 152 20.63 -0.55 2.57
CA PHE A 152 20.12 0.61 3.31
C PHE A 152 19.04 1.28 2.51
N MET A 153 18.03 1.80 3.20
CA MET A 153 16.90 2.50 2.60
C MET A 153 16.61 3.77 3.39
N ALA A 154 16.30 4.83 2.68
CA ALA A 154 15.82 6.09 3.23
C ALA A 154 14.59 6.53 2.43
N ASN A 155 13.47 6.76 3.10
CA ASN A 155 12.23 7.19 2.48
C ASN A 155 11.70 8.41 3.20
N TYR A 156 11.19 9.35 2.42
CA TYR A 156 10.30 10.42 2.87
C TYR A 156 8.90 10.11 2.37
N SER A 157 7.91 10.23 3.24
CA SER A 157 6.51 10.00 2.93
C SER A 157 5.68 11.19 3.40
N SER A 158 4.85 11.70 2.52
CA SER A 158 3.80 12.67 2.82
C SER A 158 2.45 12.00 2.62
N VAL A 159 1.60 12.08 3.62
CA VAL A 159 0.26 11.50 3.65
C VAL A 159 -0.73 12.63 3.91
N SER A 160 -1.78 12.72 3.12
CA SER A 160 -2.94 13.55 3.38
C SER A 160 -4.16 12.66 3.58
N MET A 161 -4.92 12.91 4.60
CA MET A 161 -6.13 12.18 4.93
C MET A 161 -7.30 13.15 5.07
N ASP A 162 -8.30 13.00 4.20
CA ASP A 162 -9.57 13.71 4.27
C ASP A 162 -10.63 12.81 4.90
N ASN A 163 -11.15 13.23 6.05
CA ASN A 163 -12.18 12.50 6.76
C ASN A 163 -13.48 13.32 6.78
N GLN A 164 -14.47 12.90 6.02
CA GLN A 164 -15.77 13.56 5.90
C GLN A 164 -16.80 13.08 6.95
N ALA A 165 -16.46 12.06 7.75
CA ALA A 165 -17.32 11.53 8.81
C ALA A 165 -17.63 12.52 9.93
N ASN A 166 -16.79 13.51 10.13
CA ASN A 166 -17.01 14.54 11.15
C ASN A 166 -17.86 15.70 10.61
N PRO A 167 -18.79 16.26 11.40
CA PRO A 167 -19.48 17.47 11.03
C PRO A 167 -18.49 18.61 10.76
N GLY A 168 -18.21 18.88 9.47
CA GLY A 168 -17.28 19.92 9.06
C GLY A 168 -16.05 19.42 8.30
N GLY A 169 -15.88 18.09 8.17
CA GLY A 169 -14.71 17.50 7.54
C GLY A 169 -13.41 17.83 8.29
N THR A 170 -12.43 16.95 8.25
CA THR A 170 -11.07 17.24 8.76
C THR A 170 -10.07 16.73 7.76
N THR A 171 -9.10 17.57 7.40
CA THR A 171 -7.92 17.15 6.64
C THR A 171 -6.74 17.05 7.59
N GLU A 172 -6.06 15.94 7.60
CA GLU A 172 -4.85 15.72 8.40
C GLU A 172 -3.68 15.40 7.48
N ASP A 173 -2.58 16.12 7.65
CA ASP A 173 -1.34 15.91 6.91
C ASP A 173 -0.28 15.31 7.83
N LEU A 174 0.40 14.28 7.36
CA LEU A 174 1.48 13.61 8.09
C LEU A 174 2.70 13.43 7.21
N ASP A 175 3.81 14.00 7.63
CA ASP A 175 5.11 13.79 7.00
C ASP A 175 5.97 12.85 7.84
N SER A 176 6.66 11.92 7.20
CA SER A 176 7.55 11.00 7.90
C SER A 176 8.84 10.71 7.14
N VAL A 177 9.91 10.46 7.89
CA VAL A 177 11.19 9.98 7.37
C VAL A 177 11.49 8.62 7.97
N GLN A 178 11.74 7.64 7.13
CA GLN A 178 12.06 6.28 7.54
C GLN A 178 13.46 5.88 7.06
N LEU A 179 14.25 5.33 7.99
CA LEU A 179 15.56 4.76 7.70
C LEU A 179 15.52 3.25 8.04
N ARG A 180 16.00 2.43 7.12
CA ARG A 180 16.05 0.97 7.32
C ARG A 180 17.40 0.42 6.88
N ALA A 181 17.99 -0.44 7.71
CA ALA A 181 19.08 -1.33 7.35
C ALA A 181 18.55 -2.76 7.29
N GLN A 182 18.90 -3.48 6.23
CA GLN A 182 18.49 -4.88 6.04
C GLN A 182 19.69 -5.74 5.76
N TYR A 183 19.75 -6.88 6.43
CA TYR A 183 20.70 -7.97 6.17
C TYR A 183 19.92 -9.25 5.87
N ALA A 184 20.20 -9.87 4.72
CA ALA A 184 19.63 -11.15 4.31
C ALA A 184 20.73 -12.23 4.38
N PHE A 185 20.43 -13.42 4.93
CA PHE A 185 21.35 -14.55 5.08
C PHE A 185 20.74 -15.83 4.52
#